data_3cf71805fcb3a36e0878c0fc5a8b56eb
#
_entry.id   3cf71805fcb3a36e0878c0fc5a8b56eb
#
_cell.length_a   1.000
_cell.length_b   1.000
_cell.length_c   1.000
_cell.angle_alpha   90.00
_cell.angle_beta   90.00
_cell.angle_gamma   90.00
#
_symmetry.space_group_name_H-M   'P 1'
#
loop_
_entity.id
_entity.type
_entity.pdbx_description
1 polymer ?
#
loop_
_entity_poly.entity_id
_entity_poly.type
_entity_poly.pdbx_seq_one_letter_code
_entity_poly.pdbx_strand_id
1 'polypeptide(L)'
;MSYTNAADASSIAVVYAGILRGFSRMRRLPSLMIPSILMPVFFVIAFSGSFASIVELDGYETDKAVNWMTAWAVMQGAAFSGMGAGGLAATDLENGFFDRLRVAPIRPMAIIGGLVGYCVCRALIPITAVLIVAFGLLHAEMPGGILGFVMVYLSGIGMAAIMGLFVLGIVFTFRTLKSLAIGQIFMFSAMFLSVGQAPIQAIDGWLHSVAAINPVTN
;
A
#
# COMPACT_ATOMS: atom_id res chain seq x y z
N MET A 1 -33.97 8.41 26.31
CA MET A 1 -33.04 7.25 26.33
C MET A 1 -32.10 7.39 25.16
N SER A 2 -30.82 7.69 25.39
CA SER A 2 -29.87 8.04 24.33
C SER A 2 -29.33 6.77 23.64
N TYR A 3 -29.76 6.54 22.42
CA TYR A 3 -29.25 5.49 21.53
C TYR A 3 -27.81 5.78 21.05
N THR A 4 -27.20 6.88 21.40
CA THR A 4 -25.88 7.34 20.92
C THR A 4 -24.72 6.51 21.47
N ASN A 5 -24.74 6.07 22.71
CA ASN A 5 -23.59 5.38 23.33
C ASN A 5 -23.47 3.90 22.92
N ALA A 6 -24.57 3.21 22.67
CA ALA A 6 -24.55 1.82 22.20
C ALA A 6 -24.12 1.71 20.73
N ALA A 7 -24.41 2.72 19.88
CA ALA A 7 -24.02 2.74 18.48
C ALA A 7 -22.52 2.99 18.29
N ASP A 8 -21.88 3.78 19.15
CA ASP A 8 -20.45 4.11 19.04
C ASP A 8 -19.56 2.98 19.56
N ALA A 9 -19.94 2.32 20.65
CA ALA A 9 -19.27 1.10 21.11
C ALA A 9 -19.35 -0.04 20.06
N SER A 10 -20.49 -0.14 19.37
CA SER A 10 -20.69 -1.09 18.27
C SER A 10 -19.80 -0.78 17.05
N SER A 11 -19.54 0.49 16.74
CA SER A 11 -18.72 0.89 15.59
C SER A 11 -17.25 0.46 15.71
N ILE A 12 -16.63 0.62 16.89
CA ILE A 12 -15.25 0.16 17.13
C ILE A 12 -15.17 -1.36 17.05
N ALA A 13 -16.14 -2.07 17.62
CA ALA A 13 -16.20 -3.54 17.54
C ALA A 13 -16.32 -4.02 16.09
N VAL A 14 -17.10 -3.33 15.26
CA VAL A 14 -17.26 -3.63 13.83
C VAL A 14 -15.95 -3.42 13.06
N VAL A 15 -15.25 -2.30 13.31
CA VAL A 15 -13.93 -2.03 12.73
C VAL A 15 -12.95 -3.15 13.09
N TYR A 16 -12.84 -3.46 14.37
CA TYR A 16 -11.95 -4.51 14.86
C TYR A 16 -12.27 -5.90 14.27
N ALA A 17 -13.56 -6.26 14.24
CA ALA A 17 -14.01 -7.49 13.62
C ALA A 17 -13.69 -7.54 12.12
N GLY A 18 -13.80 -6.41 11.40
CA GLY A 18 -13.41 -6.26 10.00
C GLY A 18 -11.92 -6.53 9.77
N ILE A 19 -11.06 -5.97 10.62
CA ILE A 19 -9.61 -6.20 10.60
C ILE A 19 -9.30 -7.68 10.83
N LEU A 20 -9.82 -8.27 11.90
CA LEU A 20 -9.58 -9.68 12.22
C LEU A 20 -10.06 -10.62 11.11
N ARG A 21 -11.22 -10.32 10.51
CA ARG A 21 -11.75 -11.09 9.38
C ARG A 21 -10.82 -11.02 8.17
N GLY A 22 -10.28 -9.83 7.87
CA GLY A 22 -9.30 -9.65 6.81
C GLY A 22 -8.07 -10.53 7.02
N PHE A 23 -7.48 -10.52 8.21
CA PHE A 23 -6.35 -11.37 8.57
C PHE A 23 -6.67 -12.87 8.56
N SER A 24 -7.84 -13.26 9.05
CA SER A 24 -8.28 -14.66 9.03
C SER A 24 -8.38 -15.19 7.61
N ARG A 25 -8.89 -14.36 6.68
CA ARG A 25 -8.99 -14.72 5.27
C ARG A 25 -7.62 -14.76 4.60
N MET A 26 -6.75 -13.82 4.91
CA MET A 26 -5.37 -13.78 4.44
C MET A 26 -4.61 -15.06 4.80
N ARG A 27 -4.76 -15.56 6.03
CA ARG A 27 -4.13 -16.82 6.47
C ARG A 27 -4.64 -18.04 5.68
N ARG A 28 -5.88 -18.01 5.22
CA ARG A 28 -6.47 -19.11 4.42
C ARG A 28 -6.09 -19.06 2.94
N LEU A 29 -5.65 -17.90 2.44
CA LEU A 29 -5.29 -17.68 1.05
C LEU A 29 -3.91 -17.01 0.97
N PRO A 30 -2.81 -17.71 1.32
CA PRO A 30 -1.47 -17.15 1.34
C PRO A 30 -1.00 -16.70 -0.05
N SER A 31 -1.57 -17.28 -1.12
CA SER A 31 -1.28 -16.88 -2.50
C SER A 31 -1.58 -15.40 -2.79
N LEU A 32 -2.49 -14.78 -2.05
CA LEU A 32 -2.79 -13.34 -2.18
C LEU A 32 -1.75 -12.45 -1.48
N MET A 33 -0.96 -13.02 -0.57
CA MET A 33 0.09 -12.29 0.13
C MET A 33 1.44 -12.34 -0.60
N ILE A 34 1.75 -13.47 -1.21
CA ILE A 34 3.05 -13.72 -1.83
C ILE A 34 3.44 -12.60 -2.81
N PRO A 35 2.57 -12.17 -3.76
CA PRO A 35 2.93 -11.08 -4.67
C PRO A 35 3.18 -9.75 -3.98
N SER A 36 2.43 -9.43 -2.92
CA SER A 36 2.58 -8.15 -2.20
C SER A 36 3.88 -8.03 -1.41
N ILE A 37 4.54 -9.14 -1.12
CA ILE A 37 5.84 -9.19 -0.45
C ILE A 37 6.95 -9.43 -1.48
N LEU A 38 6.76 -10.43 -2.35
CA LEU A 38 7.81 -10.90 -3.25
C LEU A 38 8.16 -9.84 -4.31
N MET A 39 7.15 -9.15 -4.86
CA MET A 39 7.41 -8.15 -5.91
C MET A 39 8.23 -6.95 -5.39
N PRO A 40 7.88 -6.27 -4.28
CA PRO A 40 8.72 -5.19 -3.75
C PRO A 40 10.12 -5.65 -3.35
N VAL A 41 10.24 -6.83 -2.74
CA VAL A 41 11.53 -7.42 -2.39
C VAL A 41 12.36 -7.72 -3.64
N PHE A 42 11.74 -8.32 -4.66
CA PHE A 42 12.40 -8.56 -5.94
C PHE A 42 12.90 -7.26 -6.57
N PHE A 43 12.07 -6.21 -6.56
CA PHE A 43 12.44 -4.94 -7.16
C PHE A 43 13.58 -4.26 -6.41
N VAL A 44 13.60 -4.27 -5.06
CA VAL A 44 14.73 -3.68 -4.34
C VAL A 44 16.04 -4.42 -4.62
N ILE A 45 16.01 -5.75 -4.75
CA ILE A 45 17.20 -6.55 -5.09
C ILE A 45 17.64 -6.28 -6.53
N ALA A 46 16.74 -6.45 -7.49
CA ALA A 46 17.05 -6.35 -8.91
C ALA A 46 17.49 -4.93 -9.30
N PHE A 47 16.76 -3.91 -8.87
CA PHE A 47 17.08 -2.54 -9.26
C PHE A 47 18.28 -1.96 -8.51
N SER A 48 18.50 -2.34 -7.23
CA SER A 48 19.73 -1.93 -6.54
C SER A 48 20.99 -2.45 -7.23
N GLY A 49 20.93 -3.66 -7.79
CA GLY A 49 22.04 -4.20 -8.57
C GLY A 49 22.16 -3.56 -9.96
N SER A 50 21.02 -3.40 -10.66
CA SER A 50 21.02 -2.86 -12.03
C SER A 50 21.37 -1.38 -12.12
N PHE A 51 21.02 -0.60 -11.08
CA PHE A 51 21.21 0.86 -11.06
C PHE A 51 22.35 1.29 -10.13
N ALA A 52 23.28 0.40 -9.79
CA ALA A 52 24.38 0.71 -8.89
C ALA A 52 25.25 1.90 -9.37
N SER A 53 25.45 2.04 -10.68
CA SER A 53 26.23 3.14 -11.29
C SER A 53 25.40 4.42 -11.53
N ILE A 54 24.08 4.36 -11.46
CA ILE A 54 23.22 5.53 -11.72
C ILE A 54 23.30 6.56 -10.59
N VAL A 55 23.60 6.14 -9.36
CA VAL A 55 23.76 7.05 -8.20
C VAL A 55 24.97 7.98 -8.33
N GLU A 56 25.88 7.72 -9.29
CA GLU A 56 27.00 8.62 -9.62
C GLU A 56 26.54 9.85 -10.44
N LEU A 57 25.30 9.85 -10.93
CA LEU A 57 24.72 10.98 -11.66
C LEU A 57 24.26 12.07 -10.67
N ASP A 58 24.33 13.33 -11.12
CA ASP A 58 23.84 14.46 -10.35
C ASP A 58 22.34 14.32 -10.01
N GLY A 59 22.00 14.65 -8.77
CA GLY A 59 20.62 14.63 -8.28
C GLY A 59 20.29 13.49 -7.33
N TYR A 60 21.16 12.49 -7.16
CA TYR A 60 21.01 11.50 -6.09
C TYR A 60 21.65 12.02 -4.79
N GLU A 61 20.89 12.03 -3.71
CA GLU A 61 21.35 12.43 -2.36
C GLU A 61 21.92 11.23 -1.58
N THR A 62 22.32 10.15 -2.26
CA THR A 62 22.82 8.93 -1.64
C THR A 62 23.88 8.27 -2.50
N ASP A 63 24.89 7.71 -1.85
CA ASP A 63 25.99 6.98 -2.50
C ASP A 63 25.61 5.53 -2.88
N LYS A 64 24.42 5.05 -2.46
CA LYS A 64 23.97 3.68 -2.69
C LYS A 64 22.59 3.65 -3.32
N ALA A 65 22.47 3.02 -4.48
CA ALA A 65 21.20 2.82 -5.17
C ALA A 65 20.16 2.10 -4.30
N VAL A 66 20.59 1.20 -3.41
CA VAL A 66 19.72 0.48 -2.50
C VAL A 66 18.93 1.41 -1.57
N ASN A 67 19.52 2.53 -1.10
CA ASN A 67 18.84 3.47 -0.22
C ASN A 67 17.65 4.12 -0.92
N TRP A 68 17.84 4.56 -2.17
CA TRP A 68 16.78 5.11 -3.01
C TRP A 68 15.71 4.08 -3.35
N MET A 69 16.13 2.89 -3.81
CA MET A 69 15.22 1.83 -4.19
C MET A 69 14.42 1.27 -3.02
N THR A 70 14.96 1.31 -1.80
CA THR A 70 14.24 0.86 -0.60
C THR A 70 13.00 1.71 -0.33
N ALA A 71 13.11 3.04 -0.44
CA ALA A 71 11.98 3.93 -0.24
C ALA A 71 10.86 3.62 -1.26
N TRP A 72 11.21 3.48 -2.53
CA TRP A 72 10.27 3.14 -3.58
C TRP A 72 9.63 1.75 -3.39
N ALA A 73 10.41 0.73 -3.04
CA ALA A 73 9.91 -0.63 -2.80
C ALA A 73 8.96 -0.70 -1.58
N VAL A 74 9.24 0.08 -0.52
CA VAL A 74 8.34 0.21 0.63
C VAL A 74 6.99 0.79 0.21
N MET A 75 6.99 1.88 -0.57
CA MET A 75 5.77 2.50 -1.09
C MET A 75 4.98 1.53 -1.97
N GLN A 76 5.66 0.77 -2.83
CA GLN A 76 5.03 -0.25 -3.68
C GLN A 76 4.38 -1.36 -2.84
N GLY A 77 5.09 -1.91 -1.84
CA GLY A 77 4.54 -2.94 -0.95
C GLY A 77 3.32 -2.45 -0.16
N ALA A 78 3.36 -1.19 0.28
CA ALA A 78 2.26 -0.53 0.94
C ALA A 78 1.04 -0.37 -0.01
N ALA A 79 1.26 0.06 -1.25
CA ALA A 79 0.21 0.20 -2.27
C ALA A 79 -0.46 -1.15 -2.60
N PHE A 80 0.31 -2.25 -2.69
CA PHE A 80 -0.25 -3.60 -2.84
C PHE A 80 -1.15 -4.02 -1.68
N SER A 81 -0.94 -3.49 -0.49
CA SER A 81 -1.82 -3.75 0.65
C SER A 81 -3.21 -3.15 0.44
N GLY A 82 -3.29 -1.99 -0.24
CA GLY A 82 -4.55 -1.40 -0.68
C GLY A 82 -5.33 -2.31 -1.62
N MET A 83 -4.63 -2.93 -2.59
CA MET A 83 -5.24 -3.93 -3.49
C MET A 83 -5.83 -5.12 -2.72
N GLY A 84 -5.19 -5.55 -1.64
CA GLY A 84 -5.70 -6.63 -0.79
C GLY A 84 -7.01 -6.29 -0.08
N ALA A 85 -7.19 -5.06 0.38
CA ALA A 85 -8.45 -4.60 0.95
C ALA A 85 -9.56 -4.54 -0.12
N GLY A 86 -9.23 -4.04 -1.31
CA GLY A 86 -10.14 -4.05 -2.46
C GLY A 86 -10.58 -5.46 -2.86
N GLY A 87 -9.64 -6.40 -2.91
CA GLY A 87 -9.94 -7.81 -3.22
C GLY A 87 -10.88 -8.45 -2.18
N LEU A 88 -10.67 -8.16 -0.89
CA LEU A 88 -11.57 -8.58 0.16
C LEU A 88 -12.98 -8.00 -0.05
N ALA A 89 -13.08 -6.69 -0.29
CA ALA A 89 -14.35 -6.01 -0.51
C ALA A 89 -15.07 -6.51 -1.77
N ALA A 90 -14.35 -6.69 -2.89
CA ALA A 90 -14.92 -7.18 -4.15
C ALA A 90 -15.53 -8.58 -3.98
N THR A 91 -14.78 -9.47 -3.33
CA THR A 91 -15.30 -10.82 -3.06
C THR A 91 -16.52 -10.81 -2.13
N ASP A 92 -16.55 -9.89 -1.16
CA ASP A 92 -17.68 -9.75 -0.25
C ASP A 92 -18.92 -9.21 -0.96
N LEU A 93 -18.74 -8.33 -1.96
CA LEU A 93 -19.81 -7.84 -2.80
C LEU A 93 -20.37 -8.98 -3.66
N GLU A 94 -19.52 -9.75 -4.34
CA GLU A 94 -19.95 -10.87 -5.19
C GLU A 94 -20.65 -11.98 -4.38
N ASN A 95 -20.26 -12.21 -3.13
CA ASN A 95 -20.87 -13.19 -2.25
C ASN A 95 -22.12 -12.70 -1.49
N GLY A 96 -22.58 -11.46 -1.74
CA GLY A 96 -23.74 -10.87 -1.08
C GLY A 96 -23.54 -10.62 0.43
N PHE A 97 -22.30 -10.55 0.90
CA PHE A 97 -22.01 -10.29 2.32
C PHE A 97 -22.45 -8.88 2.73
N PHE A 98 -22.23 -7.88 1.87
CA PHE A 98 -22.66 -6.52 2.13
C PHE A 98 -24.18 -6.36 2.15
N ASP A 99 -24.94 -7.14 1.39
CA ASP A 99 -26.39 -7.09 1.41
C ASP A 99 -26.94 -7.56 2.77
N ARG A 100 -26.28 -8.53 3.38
CA ARG A 100 -26.59 -8.96 4.76
C ARG A 100 -26.20 -7.92 5.80
N LEU A 101 -25.11 -7.19 5.59
CA LEU A 101 -24.71 -6.11 6.51
C LEU A 101 -25.62 -4.88 6.44
N ARG A 102 -26.29 -4.64 5.30
CA ARG A 102 -27.24 -3.53 5.14
C ARG A 102 -28.48 -3.64 6.03
N VAL A 103 -28.89 -4.85 6.39
CA VAL A 103 -30.02 -5.05 7.30
C VAL A 103 -29.62 -5.07 8.77
N ALA A 104 -28.32 -5.04 9.06
CA ALA A 104 -27.81 -4.95 10.42
C ALA A 104 -27.73 -3.46 10.87
N PRO A 105 -27.97 -3.15 12.16
CA PRO A 105 -27.88 -1.79 12.69
C PRO A 105 -26.41 -1.34 12.86
N ILE A 106 -25.66 -1.28 11.75
CA ILE A 106 -24.23 -0.98 11.69
C ILE A 106 -24.04 0.28 10.84
N ARG A 107 -23.17 1.19 11.29
CA ARG A 107 -22.80 2.37 10.51
C ARG A 107 -21.94 1.97 9.31
N PRO A 108 -22.26 2.39 8.08
CA PRO A 108 -21.47 2.05 6.87
C PRO A 108 -20.00 2.45 6.99
N MET A 109 -19.71 3.57 7.65
CA MET A 109 -18.34 4.04 7.89
C MET A 109 -17.52 3.08 8.75
N ALA A 110 -18.14 2.32 9.66
CA ALA A 110 -17.43 1.32 10.45
C ALA A 110 -16.98 0.13 9.59
N ILE A 111 -17.74 -0.23 8.56
CA ILE A 111 -17.37 -1.28 7.61
C ILE A 111 -16.15 -0.84 6.78
N ILE A 112 -16.19 0.39 6.25
CA ILE A 112 -15.06 0.98 5.49
C ILE A 112 -13.84 1.09 6.40
N GLY A 113 -14.03 1.57 7.64
CA GLY A 113 -12.97 1.64 8.65
C GLY A 113 -12.31 0.29 8.92
N GLY A 114 -13.08 -0.79 8.96
CA GLY A 114 -12.55 -2.15 9.09
C GLY A 114 -11.69 -2.60 7.90
N LEU A 115 -12.12 -2.27 6.67
CA LEU A 115 -11.37 -2.58 5.46
C LEU A 115 -10.07 -1.77 5.35
N VAL A 116 -10.13 -0.47 5.64
CA VAL A 116 -8.95 0.41 5.65
C VAL A 116 -8.01 0.05 6.80
N GLY A 117 -8.54 -0.24 7.98
CA GLY A 117 -7.74 -0.71 9.11
C GLY A 117 -7.00 -2.02 8.80
N TYR A 118 -7.68 -2.97 8.15
CA TYR A 118 -7.04 -4.18 7.65
C TYR A 118 -5.92 -3.86 6.64
N CYS A 119 -6.16 -2.95 5.70
CA CYS A 119 -5.18 -2.52 4.71
C CYS A 119 -3.92 -1.97 5.37
N VAL A 120 -4.08 -1.03 6.30
CA VAL A 120 -2.99 -0.39 7.04
C VAL A 120 -2.19 -1.40 7.87
N CYS A 121 -2.87 -2.23 8.64
CA CYS A 121 -2.18 -3.27 9.44
C CYS A 121 -1.46 -4.29 8.54
N ARG A 122 -2.05 -4.66 7.41
CA ARG A 122 -1.43 -5.57 6.44
C ARG A 122 -0.18 -4.96 5.81
N ALA A 123 -0.15 -3.66 5.57
CA ALA A 123 0.98 -2.97 4.94
C ALA A 123 2.28 -3.10 5.74
N LEU A 124 2.19 -3.26 7.05
CA LEU A 124 3.36 -3.47 7.90
C LEU A 124 4.18 -4.70 7.48
N ILE A 125 3.54 -5.72 6.90
CA ILE A 125 4.19 -6.97 6.51
C ILE A 125 5.17 -6.74 5.34
N PRO A 126 4.74 -6.25 4.15
CA PRO A 126 5.67 -5.99 3.06
C PRO A 126 6.67 -4.88 3.37
N ILE A 127 6.30 -3.83 4.12
CA ILE A 127 7.21 -2.78 4.56
C ILE A 127 8.36 -3.41 5.37
N THR A 128 8.04 -4.20 6.39
CA THR A 128 9.05 -4.86 7.23
C THR A 128 9.89 -5.84 6.42
N ALA A 129 9.28 -6.60 5.50
CA ALA A 129 10.01 -7.55 4.66
C ALA A 129 11.04 -6.85 3.76
N VAL A 130 10.66 -5.73 3.13
CA VAL A 130 11.57 -4.92 2.32
C VAL A 130 12.71 -4.35 3.17
N LEU A 131 12.39 -3.80 4.35
CA LEU A 131 13.41 -3.25 5.25
C LEU A 131 14.39 -4.32 5.74
N ILE A 132 13.91 -5.51 6.10
CA ILE A 132 14.78 -6.63 6.51
C ILE A 132 15.75 -6.99 5.37
N VAL A 133 15.28 -7.08 4.13
CA VAL A 133 16.14 -7.39 2.98
C VAL A 133 17.09 -6.25 2.67
N ALA A 134 16.61 -5.00 2.66
CA ALA A 134 17.43 -3.84 2.35
C ALA A 134 18.58 -3.65 3.37
N PHE A 135 18.28 -3.71 4.66
CA PHE A 135 19.27 -3.51 5.71
C PHE A 135 20.06 -4.77 6.04
N GLY A 136 19.41 -5.95 6.06
CA GLY A 136 20.05 -7.20 6.44
C GLY A 136 20.86 -7.84 5.33
N LEU A 137 20.43 -7.74 4.06
CA LEU A 137 21.08 -8.40 2.93
C LEU A 137 21.84 -7.42 2.03
N LEU A 138 21.26 -6.26 1.74
CA LEU A 138 21.83 -5.29 0.79
C LEU A 138 22.63 -4.18 1.47
N HIS A 139 22.73 -4.18 2.80
CA HIS A 139 23.49 -3.21 3.59
C HIS A 139 23.07 -1.74 3.29
N ALA A 140 21.76 -1.52 3.18
CA ALA A 140 21.21 -0.17 3.06
C ALA A 140 21.53 0.66 4.31
N GLU A 141 21.62 1.97 4.14
CA GLU A 141 21.82 2.92 5.23
C GLU A 141 20.58 3.77 5.42
N MET A 142 20.21 4.03 6.69
CA MET A 142 19.06 4.88 7.02
C MET A 142 19.52 6.27 7.43
N PRO A 143 19.44 7.26 6.55
CA PRO A 143 19.65 8.65 6.94
C PRO A 143 18.62 9.02 8.02
N GLY A 144 19.08 9.63 9.13
CA GLY A 144 18.17 10.02 10.22
C GLY A 144 17.89 8.94 11.28
N GLY A 145 18.53 7.77 11.22
CA GLY A 145 18.46 6.75 12.27
C GLY A 145 17.03 6.30 12.61
N ILE A 146 16.67 6.29 13.90
CA ILE A 146 15.35 5.83 14.37
C ILE A 146 14.21 6.68 13.80
N LEU A 147 14.40 8.00 13.68
CA LEU A 147 13.38 8.88 13.11
C LEU A 147 13.13 8.54 11.63
N GLY A 148 14.16 8.21 10.87
CA GLY A 148 14.05 7.74 9.50
C GLY A 148 13.16 6.49 9.38
N PHE A 149 13.36 5.49 10.25
CA PHE A 149 12.49 4.30 10.28
C PHE A 149 11.03 4.65 10.59
N VAL A 150 10.77 5.52 11.56
CA VAL A 150 9.41 5.96 11.89
C VAL A 150 8.76 6.62 10.69
N MET A 151 9.47 7.51 9.99
CA MET A 151 8.96 8.20 8.81
C MET A 151 8.67 7.24 7.65
N VAL A 152 9.52 6.25 7.42
CA VAL A 152 9.29 5.21 6.40
C VAL A 152 8.02 4.39 6.70
N TYR A 153 7.79 4.02 7.96
CA TYR A 153 6.55 3.33 8.34
C TYR A 153 5.32 4.23 8.21
N LEU A 154 5.40 5.49 8.63
CA LEU A 154 4.28 6.43 8.54
C LEU A 154 3.90 6.72 7.08
N SER A 155 4.88 6.97 6.20
CA SER A 155 4.64 7.19 4.78
C SER A 155 4.06 5.94 4.11
N GLY A 156 4.58 4.74 4.42
CA GLY A 156 4.03 3.49 3.92
C GLY A 156 2.59 3.24 4.39
N ILE A 157 2.28 3.49 5.66
CA ILE A 157 0.92 3.42 6.21
C ILE A 157 -0.01 4.41 5.50
N GLY A 158 0.45 5.65 5.31
CA GLY A 158 -0.29 6.67 4.56
C GLY A 158 -0.59 6.23 3.13
N MET A 159 0.43 5.73 2.42
CA MET A 159 0.29 5.20 1.06
C MET A 159 -0.71 4.03 1.01
N ALA A 160 -0.65 3.09 1.96
CA ALA A 160 -1.58 1.99 2.03
C ALA A 160 -3.03 2.46 2.25
N ALA A 161 -3.24 3.47 3.12
CA ALA A 161 -4.56 4.04 3.37
C ALA A 161 -5.13 4.73 2.13
N ILE A 162 -4.32 5.56 1.45
CA ILE A 162 -4.73 6.27 0.22
C ILE A 162 -5.09 5.27 -0.88
N MET A 163 -4.21 4.30 -1.15
CA MET A 163 -4.45 3.28 -2.16
C MET A 163 -5.60 2.35 -1.79
N GLY A 164 -5.74 2.02 -0.50
CA GLY A 164 -6.87 1.27 0.01
C GLY A 164 -8.20 1.96 -0.25
N LEU A 165 -8.31 3.24 0.06
CA LEU A 165 -9.51 4.05 -0.19
C LEU A 165 -9.78 4.19 -1.69
N PHE A 166 -8.77 4.43 -2.50
CA PHE A 166 -8.89 4.53 -3.95
C PHE A 166 -9.43 3.23 -4.57
N VAL A 167 -8.82 2.09 -4.23
CA VAL A 167 -9.25 0.79 -4.76
C VAL A 167 -10.62 0.40 -4.22
N LEU A 168 -10.94 0.70 -2.96
CA LEU A 168 -12.29 0.51 -2.43
C LEU A 168 -13.32 1.33 -3.18
N GLY A 169 -13.01 2.60 -3.53
CA GLY A 169 -13.87 3.44 -4.36
C GLY A 169 -14.19 2.79 -5.71
N ILE A 170 -13.17 2.27 -6.41
CA ILE A 170 -13.33 1.54 -7.67
C ILE A 170 -14.21 0.29 -7.46
N VAL A 171 -13.90 -0.51 -6.44
CA VAL A 171 -14.61 -1.76 -6.17
C VAL A 171 -16.08 -1.52 -5.82
N PHE A 172 -16.40 -0.53 -5.01
CA PHE A 172 -17.78 -0.19 -4.66
C PHE A 172 -18.56 0.40 -5.85
N THR A 173 -17.87 1.03 -6.80
CA THR A 173 -18.49 1.56 -8.03
C THR A 173 -18.84 0.43 -8.99
N PHE A 174 -17.90 -0.44 -9.30
CA PHE A 174 -18.06 -1.49 -10.31
C PHE A 174 -18.61 -2.83 -9.75
N ARG A 175 -18.53 -3.04 -8.45
CA ARG A 175 -19.05 -4.21 -7.71
C ARG A 175 -18.59 -5.58 -8.23
N THR A 176 -17.41 -5.65 -8.81
CA THR A 176 -16.86 -6.88 -9.39
C THR A 176 -15.37 -7.03 -9.08
N LEU A 177 -14.92 -8.28 -8.94
CA LEU A 177 -13.51 -8.59 -8.74
C LEU A 177 -12.63 -8.12 -9.92
N LYS A 178 -13.20 -8.09 -11.14
CA LYS A 178 -12.51 -7.62 -12.34
C LYS A 178 -12.07 -6.14 -12.24
N SER A 179 -12.76 -5.34 -11.43
CA SER A 179 -12.42 -3.93 -11.23
C SER A 179 -11.07 -3.71 -10.55
N LEU A 180 -10.52 -4.73 -9.89
CA LEU A 180 -9.16 -4.65 -9.33
C LEU A 180 -8.10 -4.41 -10.39
N ALA A 181 -8.30 -4.87 -11.63
CA ALA A 181 -7.38 -4.61 -12.73
C ALA A 181 -7.22 -3.10 -13.00
N ILE A 182 -8.30 -2.33 -12.87
CA ILE A 182 -8.26 -0.86 -13.02
C ILE A 182 -7.38 -0.25 -11.93
N GLY A 183 -7.60 -0.67 -10.67
CA GLY A 183 -6.78 -0.22 -9.54
C GLY A 183 -5.31 -0.60 -9.71
N GLN A 184 -5.03 -1.79 -10.23
CA GLN A 184 -3.67 -2.27 -10.48
C GLN A 184 -2.96 -1.48 -11.58
N ILE A 185 -3.62 -1.21 -12.71
CA ILE A 185 -3.07 -0.39 -13.79
C ILE A 185 -2.75 1.01 -13.26
N PHE A 186 -3.69 1.64 -12.55
CA PHE A 186 -3.46 2.95 -11.96
C PHE A 186 -2.27 2.96 -10.98
N MET A 187 -2.22 1.98 -10.08
CA MET A 187 -1.13 1.85 -9.11
C MET A 187 0.24 1.74 -9.80
N PHE A 188 0.36 0.83 -10.78
CA PHE A 188 1.62 0.68 -11.52
C PHE A 188 1.97 1.95 -12.30
N SER A 189 1.00 2.55 -12.98
CA SER A 189 1.22 3.81 -13.70
C SER A 189 1.71 4.91 -12.77
N ALA A 190 1.05 5.11 -11.61
CA ALA A 190 1.45 6.10 -10.63
C ALA A 190 2.85 5.85 -10.08
N MET A 191 3.19 4.59 -9.78
CA MET A 191 4.49 4.23 -9.22
C MET A 191 5.63 4.35 -10.24
N PHE A 192 5.42 3.88 -11.49
CA PHE A 192 6.46 3.89 -12.52
C PHE A 192 6.63 5.26 -13.22
N LEU A 193 5.61 6.11 -13.21
CA LEU A 193 5.68 7.47 -13.71
C LEU A 193 6.04 8.49 -12.63
N SER A 194 6.47 8.05 -11.45
CA SER A 194 6.94 8.90 -10.36
C SER A 194 8.47 9.00 -10.36
N VAL A 195 9.01 9.90 -9.54
CA VAL A 195 10.46 10.01 -9.25
C VAL A 195 11.01 8.81 -8.45
N GLY A 196 10.23 7.78 -8.22
CA GLY A 196 10.62 6.65 -7.38
C GLY A 196 11.84 5.87 -7.90
N GLN A 197 12.10 5.90 -9.21
CA GLN A 197 13.24 5.20 -9.83
C GLN A 197 14.43 6.11 -10.15
N ALA A 198 14.18 7.41 -10.37
CA ALA A 198 15.22 8.39 -10.66
C ALA A 198 14.80 9.76 -10.12
N PRO A 199 15.75 10.59 -9.65
CA PRO A 199 15.44 11.95 -9.23
C PRO A 199 14.92 12.78 -10.41
N ILE A 200 14.08 13.78 -10.12
CA ILE A 200 13.40 14.57 -11.15
C ILE A 200 14.40 15.28 -12.09
N GLN A 201 15.58 15.59 -11.60
CA GLN A 201 16.67 16.22 -12.36
C GLN A 201 17.24 15.29 -13.44
N ALA A 202 17.16 13.98 -13.25
CA ALA A 202 17.62 12.96 -14.19
C ALA A 202 16.55 12.49 -15.17
N ILE A 203 15.32 13.03 -15.06
CA ILE A 203 14.18 12.70 -15.91
C ILE A 203 13.97 13.79 -16.95
N ASP A 204 14.06 13.45 -18.23
CA ASP A 204 13.88 14.40 -19.33
C ASP A 204 12.57 14.22 -20.09
N GLY A 205 12.19 15.25 -20.85
CA GLY A 205 11.10 15.22 -21.81
C GLY A 205 9.71 15.13 -21.17
N TRP A 206 8.81 14.39 -21.80
CA TRP A 206 7.41 14.27 -21.35
C TRP A 206 7.26 13.61 -19.97
N LEU A 207 8.20 12.70 -19.63
CA LEU A 207 8.17 12.00 -18.36
C LEU A 207 8.42 12.94 -17.18
N HIS A 208 9.29 13.94 -17.34
CA HIS A 208 9.50 15.00 -16.34
C HIS A 208 8.21 15.72 -15.98
N SER A 209 7.43 16.14 -17.01
CA SER A 209 6.15 16.83 -16.79
C SER A 209 5.12 15.93 -16.07
N VAL A 210 5.06 14.65 -16.42
CA VAL A 210 4.17 13.67 -15.77
C VAL A 210 4.61 13.40 -14.33
N ALA A 211 5.91 13.21 -14.09
CA ALA A 211 6.45 12.97 -12.76
C ALA A 211 6.22 14.16 -11.83
N ALA A 212 6.32 15.39 -12.34
CA ALA A 212 6.12 16.60 -11.54
C ALA A 212 4.70 16.77 -11.00
N ILE A 213 3.68 16.26 -11.71
CA ILE A 213 2.27 16.32 -11.27
C ILE A 213 1.77 15.02 -10.62
N ASN A 214 2.64 14.01 -10.54
CA ASN A 214 2.28 12.70 -10.01
C ASN A 214 2.09 12.77 -8.49
N PRO A 215 0.95 12.28 -7.93
CA PRO A 215 0.69 12.34 -6.49
C PRO A 215 1.63 11.44 -5.66
N VAL A 216 2.40 10.54 -6.28
CA VAL A 216 3.42 9.73 -5.61
C VAL A 216 4.75 10.47 -5.51
N THR A 217 4.97 11.48 -6.35
CA THR A 217 6.15 12.35 -6.34
C THR A 217 6.01 13.48 -5.32
N ASN A 218 4.80 14.05 -5.22
CA ASN A 218 4.43 15.15 -4.33
C ASN A 218 3.63 14.59 -3.14
#